data_6a6f7e83078e963a89148b3d72334a95
#
_entry.id   6a6f7e83078e963a89148b3d72334a95
#
_cell.length_a   1.000
_cell.length_b   1.000
_cell.length_c   1.000
_cell.angle_alpha   90.00
_cell.angle_beta   90.00
_cell.angle_gamma   90.00
#
_symmetry.space_group_name_H-M   'P 1'
#
loop_
_entity.id
_entity.type
_entity.pdbx_description
1 polymer ?
#
loop_
_entity_poly.entity_id
_entity_poly.type
_entity_poly.pdbx_seq_one_letter_code
_entity_poly.pdbx_strand_id
1 'polypeptide(L)'
;MCIRDRLNIVTSWTFQFALLSVSLAFFVGLLLAVTLNNEKVKFQKIYRSIYILPYAIPAFISIIVFKGLLNPDYGVVNEWFAPLYELFNIEPINWFRTKGSSRAAVLLVNTWLGFPYMFLITTGALQSIPKELLEAAKVDGASPRQSFWRITFPLLLVSISPLLIGAFAFNFNNFTLIFLLTSGGP
;
A
#
# COMPACT_ATOMS: atom_id res chain seq x y z
N MET A 1 -35.44 2.57 3.93
CA MET A 1 -34.20 2.00 3.44
C MET A 1 -33.88 0.77 4.28
N CYS A 2 -33.94 -0.44 3.66
CA CYS A 2 -33.89 -1.70 4.41
C CYS A 2 -32.49 -1.98 4.95
N ILE A 3 -32.37 -2.54 6.17
CA ILE A 3 -31.08 -2.96 6.77
C ILE A 3 -30.32 -3.87 5.80
N ARG A 4 -31.02 -4.73 5.07
CA ARG A 4 -30.46 -5.64 4.07
C ARG A 4 -29.72 -4.94 2.93
N ASP A 5 -30.25 -3.80 2.43
CA ASP A 5 -29.63 -3.07 1.31
C ASP A 5 -28.32 -2.41 1.73
N ARG A 6 -28.27 -1.86 2.95
CA ARG A 6 -27.04 -1.31 3.52
C ARG A 6 -26.01 -2.39 3.79
N LEU A 7 -26.43 -3.55 4.26
CA LEU A 7 -25.53 -4.67 4.58
C LEU A 7 -24.78 -5.14 3.34
N ASN A 8 -25.47 -5.30 2.22
CA ASN A 8 -24.82 -5.68 0.95
C ASN A 8 -23.80 -4.66 0.48
N ILE A 9 -24.11 -3.37 0.55
CA ILE A 9 -23.19 -2.29 0.13
C ILE A 9 -21.96 -2.27 1.04
N VAL A 10 -22.16 -2.34 2.35
CA VAL A 10 -21.07 -2.29 3.33
C VAL A 10 -20.18 -3.52 3.20
N THR A 11 -20.75 -4.72 3.12
CA THR A 11 -19.98 -5.95 2.98
C THR A 11 -19.17 -5.97 1.70
N SER A 12 -19.77 -5.57 0.57
CA SER A 12 -19.07 -5.47 -0.71
C SER A 12 -17.90 -4.48 -0.64
N TRP A 13 -18.13 -3.31 -0.05
CA TRP A 13 -17.06 -2.33 0.12
C TRP A 13 -15.96 -2.82 1.06
N THR A 14 -16.30 -3.45 2.19
CA THR A 14 -15.33 -3.99 3.14
C THR A 14 -14.40 -5.03 2.47
N PHE A 15 -14.99 -5.92 1.65
CA PHE A 15 -14.20 -6.88 0.89
C PHE A 15 -13.28 -6.21 -0.14
N GLN A 16 -13.82 -5.25 -0.91
CA GLN A 16 -13.03 -4.47 -1.88
C GLN A 16 -11.93 -3.68 -1.18
N PHE A 17 -12.23 -3.03 -0.07
CA PHE A 17 -11.26 -2.28 0.72
C PHE A 17 -10.11 -3.17 1.19
N ALA A 18 -10.41 -4.33 1.79
CA ALA A 18 -9.38 -5.24 2.28
C ALA A 18 -8.50 -5.75 1.12
N LEU A 19 -9.10 -6.14 -0.01
CA LEU A 19 -8.38 -6.62 -1.18
C LEU A 19 -7.49 -5.53 -1.81
N LEU A 20 -8.04 -4.34 -2.05
CA LEU A 20 -7.31 -3.22 -2.64
C LEU A 20 -6.19 -2.74 -1.71
N SER A 21 -6.44 -2.65 -0.42
CA SER A 21 -5.45 -2.25 0.58
C SER A 21 -4.23 -3.17 0.61
N VAL A 22 -4.46 -4.48 0.66
CA VAL A 22 -3.38 -5.48 0.63
C VAL A 22 -2.63 -5.41 -0.70
N SER A 23 -3.37 -5.35 -1.81
CA SER A 23 -2.77 -5.32 -3.14
C SER A 23 -1.90 -4.08 -3.36
N LEU A 24 -2.40 -2.90 -2.99
CA LEU A 24 -1.65 -1.63 -3.13
C LEU A 24 -0.41 -1.60 -2.23
N ALA A 25 -0.57 -1.96 -0.95
CA ALA A 25 0.54 -2.00 -0.01
C ALA A 25 1.60 -3.03 -0.43
N PHE A 26 1.16 -4.22 -0.89
CA PHE A 26 2.05 -5.25 -1.42
C PHE A 26 2.79 -4.77 -2.68
N PHE A 27 2.09 -4.16 -3.62
CA PHE A 27 2.71 -3.64 -4.85
C PHE A 27 3.79 -2.60 -4.55
N VAL A 28 3.51 -1.63 -3.68
CA VAL A 28 4.50 -0.63 -3.23
C VAL A 28 5.66 -1.30 -2.50
N GLY A 29 5.37 -2.18 -1.54
CA GLY A 29 6.38 -2.91 -0.78
C GLY A 29 7.28 -3.79 -1.67
N LEU A 30 6.69 -4.50 -2.64
CA LEU A 30 7.41 -5.31 -3.61
C LEU A 30 8.34 -4.45 -4.49
N LEU A 31 7.83 -3.35 -5.03
CA LEU A 31 8.61 -2.45 -5.87
C LEU A 31 9.83 -1.90 -5.12
N LEU A 32 9.64 -1.47 -3.89
CA LEU A 32 10.72 -0.98 -3.04
C LEU A 32 11.70 -2.10 -2.65
N ALA A 33 11.21 -3.29 -2.33
CA ALA A 33 12.04 -4.43 -1.97
C ALA A 33 12.91 -4.90 -3.15
N VAL A 34 12.33 -5.01 -4.35
CA VAL A 34 13.06 -5.41 -5.55
C VAL A 34 14.11 -4.36 -5.93
N THR A 35 13.78 -3.07 -5.84
CA THR A 35 14.76 -2.00 -6.13
C THR A 35 15.92 -2.01 -5.15
N LEU A 36 15.65 -2.20 -3.85
CA LEU A 36 16.71 -2.26 -2.83
C LEU A 36 17.42 -3.61 -2.73
N ASN A 37 16.91 -4.65 -3.38
CA ASN A 37 17.62 -5.93 -3.47
C ASN A 37 18.74 -5.93 -4.54
N ASN A 38 18.82 -4.86 -5.34
CA ASN A 38 19.85 -4.69 -6.35
C ASN A 38 21.18 -4.26 -5.68
N GLU A 39 22.23 -5.06 -5.82
CA GLU A 39 23.57 -4.80 -5.25
C GLU A 39 24.22 -3.48 -5.71
N LYS A 40 23.75 -2.92 -6.82
CA LYS A 40 24.22 -1.62 -7.34
C LYS A 40 23.73 -0.41 -6.54
N VAL A 41 22.71 -0.57 -5.70
CA VAL A 41 22.17 0.53 -4.90
C VAL A 41 23.11 0.80 -3.72
N LYS A 42 23.67 2.00 -3.69
CA LYS A 42 24.48 2.47 -2.55
C LYS A 42 23.58 2.84 -1.37
N PHE A 43 24.08 2.70 -0.16
CA PHE A 43 23.38 3.08 1.09
C PHE A 43 22.05 2.33 1.36
N GLN A 44 21.92 1.09 0.90
CA GLN A 44 20.71 0.27 1.10
C GLN A 44 20.21 0.25 2.55
N LYS A 45 21.13 0.22 3.55
CA LYS A 45 20.75 0.21 4.97
C LYS A 45 19.99 1.48 5.38
N ILE A 46 20.41 2.63 4.87
CA ILE A 46 19.75 3.91 5.14
C ILE A 46 18.35 3.94 4.54
N TYR A 47 18.19 3.55 3.28
CA TYR A 47 16.88 3.48 2.63
C TYR A 47 15.94 2.51 3.33
N ARG A 48 16.42 1.32 3.76
CA ARG A 48 15.63 0.37 4.54
C ARG A 48 15.12 0.99 5.83
N SER A 49 15.97 1.71 6.56
CA SER A 49 15.59 2.40 7.79
C SER A 49 14.53 3.47 7.54
N ILE A 50 14.66 4.25 6.46
CA ILE A 50 13.68 5.29 6.09
C ILE A 50 12.32 4.66 5.72
N TYR A 51 12.31 3.55 4.97
CA TYR A 51 11.06 2.90 4.56
C TYR A 51 10.33 2.22 5.70
N ILE A 52 11.02 1.86 6.78
CA ILE A 52 10.41 1.29 7.98
C ILE A 52 9.87 2.39 8.92
N LEU A 53 10.35 3.63 8.80
CA LEU A 53 10.02 4.73 9.69
C LEU A 53 8.51 4.95 9.87
N PRO A 54 7.65 4.90 8.81
CA PRO A 54 6.20 5.04 9.00
C PRO A 54 5.59 3.99 9.93
N TYR A 55 6.15 2.79 9.97
CA TYR A 55 5.68 1.71 10.85
C TYR A 55 6.04 1.95 12.33
N ALA A 56 7.07 2.74 12.61
CA ALA A 56 7.46 3.09 13.98
C ALA A 56 6.53 4.15 14.62
N ILE A 57 5.76 4.88 13.81
CA ILE A 57 4.82 5.88 14.28
C ILE A 57 3.49 5.20 14.63
N PRO A 58 2.90 5.45 15.82
CA PRO A 58 1.58 4.90 16.15
C PRO A 58 0.53 5.26 15.07
N ALA A 59 -0.18 4.25 14.57
CA ALA A 59 -1.07 4.39 13.42
C ALA A 59 -2.12 5.51 13.60
N PHE A 60 -2.67 5.67 14.81
CA PHE A 60 -3.67 6.70 15.08
C PHE A 60 -3.12 8.12 14.89
N ILE A 61 -1.84 8.36 15.25
CA ILE A 61 -1.17 9.66 15.03
C ILE A 61 -1.06 9.93 13.53
N SER A 62 -0.57 8.96 12.78
CA SER A 62 -0.46 9.09 11.32
C SER A 62 -1.82 9.37 10.69
N ILE A 63 -2.90 8.70 11.10
CA ILE A 63 -4.25 8.92 10.57
C ILE A 63 -4.72 10.35 10.82
N ILE A 64 -4.50 10.89 12.04
CA ILE A 64 -4.89 12.27 12.38
C ILE A 64 -4.09 13.29 11.55
N VAL A 65 -2.78 13.07 11.39
CA VAL A 65 -1.93 13.91 10.54
C VAL A 65 -2.44 13.90 9.10
N PHE A 66 -2.71 12.72 8.53
CA PHE A 66 -3.26 12.63 7.17
C PHE A 66 -4.64 13.28 7.04
N LYS A 67 -5.50 13.21 8.07
CA LYS A 67 -6.77 13.92 8.09
C LYS A 67 -6.58 15.43 7.97
N GLY A 68 -5.57 15.98 8.63
CA GLY A 68 -5.17 17.39 8.49
C GLY A 68 -4.60 17.71 7.12
N LEU A 69 -3.68 16.89 6.59
CA LEU A 69 -3.07 17.08 5.28
C LEU A 69 -4.08 17.02 4.13
N LEU A 70 -5.11 16.18 4.26
CA LEU A 70 -6.19 16.00 3.28
C LEU A 70 -7.38 16.94 3.52
N ASN A 71 -7.28 17.87 4.47
CA ASN A 71 -8.37 18.81 4.74
C ASN A 71 -8.63 19.71 3.51
N PRO A 72 -9.88 19.89 3.07
CA PRO A 72 -10.18 20.70 1.88
C PRO A 72 -9.87 22.19 2.04
N ASP A 73 -9.94 22.71 3.27
CA ASP A 73 -9.85 24.16 3.52
C ASP A 73 -8.41 24.64 3.79
N TYR A 74 -7.61 23.79 4.49
CA TYR A 74 -6.23 24.13 4.91
C TYR A 74 -5.22 23.02 4.68
N GLY A 75 -5.60 21.96 3.96
CA GLY A 75 -4.74 20.80 3.75
C GLY A 75 -3.69 21.04 2.68
N VAL A 76 -2.42 20.83 3.03
CA VAL A 76 -1.24 21.03 2.17
C VAL A 76 -1.31 20.21 0.88
N VAL A 77 -2.02 19.07 0.86
CA VAL A 77 -2.14 18.23 -0.34
C VAL A 77 -2.83 18.99 -1.47
N ASN A 78 -3.91 19.71 -1.20
CA ASN A 78 -4.58 20.51 -2.22
C ASN A 78 -3.73 21.70 -2.69
N GLU A 79 -2.93 22.30 -1.80
CA GLU A 79 -1.98 23.36 -2.17
C GLU A 79 -0.90 22.84 -3.13
N TRP A 80 -0.36 21.64 -2.90
CA TRP A 80 0.64 21.04 -3.80
C TRP A 80 0.07 20.74 -5.20
N PHE A 81 -1.21 20.39 -5.26
CA PHE A 81 -1.89 20.12 -6.53
C PHE A 81 -2.55 21.37 -7.15
N ALA A 82 -2.50 22.55 -6.49
CA ALA A 82 -3.10 23.78 -7.01
C ALA A 82 -2.67 24.11 -8.45
N PRO A 83 -1.37 24.03 -8.85
CA PRO A 83 -0.96 24.33 -10.22
C PRO A 83 -1.61 23.38 -11.25
N LEU A 84 -1.88 22.13 -10.87
CA LEU A 84 -2.57 21.17 -11.74
C LEU A 84 -4.07 21.47 -11.83
N TYR A 85 -4.70 21.86 -10.73
CA TYR A 85 -6.10 22.27 -10.72
C TYR A 85 -6.34 23.50 -11.61
N GLU A 86 -5.45 24.49 -11.54
CA GLU A 86 -5.47 25.67 -12.41
C GLU A 86 -5.26 25.30 -13.88
N LEU A 87 -4.26 24.46 -14.18
CA LEU A 87 -3.92 24.05 -15.54
C LEU A 87 -5.09 23.32 -16.23
N PHE A 88 -5.78 22.44 -15.50
CA PHE A 88 -6.89 21.65 -16.03
C PHE A 88 -8.27 22.26 -15.77
N ASN A 89 -8.33 23.45 -15.14
CA ASN A 89 -9.57 24.14 -14.73
C ASN A 89 -10.52 23.24 -13.92
N ILE A 90 -9.95 22.51 -12.94
CA ILE A 90 -10.65 21.55 -12.07
C ILE A 90 -10.73 22.15 -10.66
N GLU A 91 -11.88 21.99 -9.99
CA GLU A 91 -12.01 22.39 -8.58
C GLU A 91 -11.14 21.51 -7.66
N PRO A 92 -10.55 22.08 -6.58
CA PRO A 92 -9.80 21.32 -5.59
C PRO A 92 -10.62 20.15 -5.02
N ILE A 93 -9.95 19.00 -4.83
CA ILE A 93 -10.62 17.79 -4.37
C ILE A 93 -11.02 17.95 -2.90
N ASN A 94 -12.31 17.81 -2.62
CA ASN A 94 -12.77 17.59 -1.25
C ASN A 94 -12.72 16.08 -0.95
N TRP A 95 -11.65 15.70 -0.25
CA TRP A 95 -11.31 14.28 0.04
C TRP A 95 -12.37 13.55 0.87
N PHE A 96 -13.23 14.28 1.60
CA PHE A 96 -14.20 13.68 2.52
C PHE A 96 -15.67 13.91 2.13
N ARG A 97 -15.94 14.56 1.00
CA ARG A 97 -17.30 14.92 0.59
C ARG A 97 -18.01 13.82 -0.19
N THR A 98 -17.32 13.12 -1.06
CA THR A 98 -17.93 12.10 -1.93
C THR A 98 -17.44 10.69 -1.56
N LYS A 99 -18.28 9.67 -1.86
CA LYS A 99 -17.89 8.26 -1.66
C LYS A 99 -16.58 7.89 -2.36
N GLY A 100 -16.36 8.41 -3.57
CA GLY A 100 -15.16 8.14 -4.36
C GLY A 100 -13.90 8.71 -3.73
N SER A 101 -13.92 10.02 -3.42
CA SER A 101 -12.77 10.70 -2.81
C SER A 101 -12.45 10.16 -1.42
N SER A 102 -13.46 9.88 -0.59
CA SER A 102 -13.26 9.31 0.74
C SER A 102 -12.66 7.91 0.68
N ARG A 103 -13.10 7.06 -0.26
CA ARG A 103 -12.50 5.74 -0.49
C ARG A 103 -11.06 5.84 -0.95
N ALA A 104 -10.75 6.77 -1.85
CA ALA A 104 -9.40 7.04 -2.30
C ALA A 104 -8.49 7.51 -1.14
N ALA A 105 -8.96 8.44 -0.31
CA ALA A 105 -8.25 8.90 0.87
C ALA A 105 -7.96 7.76 1.85
N VAL A 106 -8.95 6.91 2.15
CA VAL A 106 -8.79 5.76 3.03
C VAL A 106 -7.76 4.76 2.48
N LEU A 107 -7.82 4.45 1.18
CA LEU A 107 -6.86 3.54 0.52
C LEU A 107 -5.45 4.13 0.52
N LEU A 108 -5.29 5.42 0.26
CA LEU A 108 -4.00 6.12 0.27
C LEU A 108 -3.36 6.04 1.66
N VAL A 109 -4.09 6.42 2.70
CA VAL A 109 -3.57 6.39 4.07
C VAL A 109 -3.28 4.96 4.52
N ASN A 110 -4.15 4.01 4.18
CA ASN A 110 -3.93 2.61 4.51
C ASN A 110 -2.71 2.02 3.79
N THR A 111 -2.49 2.41 2.54
CA THR A 111 -1.28 2.01 1.78
C THR A 111 -0.03 2.55 2.44
N TRP A 112 -0.03 3.83 2.87
CA TRP A 112 1.08 4.43 3.62
C TRP A 112 1.39 3.69 4.93
N LEU A 113 0.38 3.28 5.67
CA LEU A 113 0.55 2.54 6.91
C LEU A 113 0.99 1.09 6.68
N GLY A 114 0.56 0.47 5.57
CA GLY A 114 0.76 -0.94 5.28
C GLY A 114 2.01 -1.27 4.46
N PHE A 115 2.50 -0.34 3.61
CA PHE A 115 3.62 -0.66 2.71
C PHE A 115 4.92 -1.05 3.46
N PRO A 116 5.27 -0.49 4.64
CA PRO A 116 6.51 -0.86 5.30
C PRO A 116 6.51 -2.32 5.76
N TYR A 117 5.37 -2.82 6.23
CA TYR A 117 5.20 -4.22 6.58
C TYR A 117 5.38 -5.12 5.34
N MET A 118 4.71 -4.76 4.23
CA MET A 118 4.85 -5.49 2.97
C MET A 118 6.28 -5.45 2.42
N PHE A 119 6.95 -4.32 2.56
CA PHE A 119 8.37 -4.17 2.21
C PHE A 119 9.27 -5.14 3.02
N LEU A 120 9.04 -5.24 4.34
CA LEU A 120 9.82 -6.12 5.21
C LEU A 120 9.66 -7.59 4.85
N ILE A 121 8.40 -8.07 4.75
CA ILE A 121 8.14 -9.49 4.45
C ILE A 121 8.62 -9.86 3.05
N THR A 122 8.43 -8.97 2.07
CA THR A 122 8.92 -9.17 0.70
C THR A 122 10.44 -9.19 0.63
N THR A 123 11.12 -8.29 1.37
CA THR A 123 12.58 -8.28 1.45
C THR A 123 13.10 -9.58 2.05
N GLY A 124 12.50 -10.07 3.14
CA GLY A 124 12.85 -11.34 3.76
C GLY A 124 12.65 -12.52 2.81
N ALA A 125 11.52 -12.56 2.11
CA ALA A 125 11.24 -13.61 1.12
C ALA A 125 12.22 -13.59 -0.06
N LEU A 126 12.56 -12.40 -0.58
CA LEU A 126 13.57 -12.28 -1.66
C LEU A 126 14.95 -12.80 -1.22
N GLN A 127 15.33 -12.57 0.03
CA GLN A 127 16.61 -13.02 0.57
C GLN A 127 16.65 -14.53 0.87
N SER A 128 15.49 -15.17 1.03
CA SER A 128 15.40 -16.63 1.27
C SER A 128 15.44 -17.47 -0.02
N ILE A 129 15.34 -16.85 -1.19
CA ILE A 129 15.43 -17.57 -2.48
C ILE A 129 16.89 -18.00 -2.72
N PRO A 130 17.15 -19.30 -2.94
CA PRO A 130 18.49 -19.79 -3.23
C PRO A 130 19.09 -19.14 -4.48
N LYS A 131 20.32 -18.62 -4.36
CA LYS A 131 21.01 -17.94 -5.48
C LYS A 131 21.30 -18.88 -6.63
N GLU A 132 21.50 -20.15 -6.33
CA GLU A 132 21.77 -21.23 -7.29
C GLU A 132 20.68 -21.33 -8.36
N LEU A 133 19.41 -21.08 -7.99
CA LEU A 133 18.29 -21.08 -8.95
C LEU A 133 18.41 -19.94 -9.96
N LEU A 134 18.87 -18.77 -9.51
CA LEU A 134 19.03 -17.59 -10.37
C LEU A 134 20.30 -17.73 -11.24
N GLU A 135 21.35 -18.34 -10.71
CA GLU A 135 22.56 -18.63 -11.44
C GLU A 135 22.33 -19.69 -12.53
N ALA A 136 21.62 -20.77 -12.23
CA ALA A 136 21.22 -21.78 -13.21
C ALA A 136 20.39 -21.17 -14.34
N ALA A 137 19.38 -20.35 -13.99
CA ALA A 137 18.57 -19.66 -15.01
C ALA A 137 19.39 -18.73 -15.90
N LYS A 138 20.44 -18.11 -15.34
CA LYS A 138 21.35 -17.25 -16.12
C LYS A 138 22.22 -18.08 -17.08
N VAL A 139 22.67 -19.25 -16.65
CA VAL A 139 23.43 -20.22 -17.51
C VAL A 139 22.53 -20.69 -18.66
N ASP A 140 21.24 -20.93 -18.39
CA ASP A 140 20.23 -21.30 -19.40
C ASP A 140 19.81 -20.13 -20.32
N GLY A 141 20.44 -18.94 -20.18
CA GLY A 141 20.19 -17.79 -21.03
C GLY A 141 18.93 -16.98 -20.69
N ALA A 142 18.34 -17.18 -19.50
CA ALA A 142 17.19 -16.42 -19.08
C ALA A 142 17.55 -14.94 -18.83
N SER A 143 16.75 -14.02 -19.39
CA SER A 143 16.89 -12.60 -19.07
C SER A 143 16.48 -12.30 -17.61
N PRO A 144 16.96 -11.20 -17.00
CA PRO A 144 16.58 -10.82 -15.63
C PRO A 144 15.05 -10.72 -15.43
N ARG A 145 14.33 -10.25 -16.44
CA ARG A 145 12.86 -10.16 -16.41
C ARG A 145 12.21 -11.55 -16.43
N GLN A 146 12.75 -12.48 -17.21
CA GLN A 146 12.27 -13.87 -17.25
C GLN A 146 12.54 -14.58 -15.92
N SER A 147 13.73 -14.44 -15.36
CA SER A 147 14.08 -14.99 -14.05
C SER A 147 13.19 -14.43 -12.94
N PHE A 148 12.89 -13.12 -12.97
CA PHE A 148 11.99 -12.51 -12.00
C PHE A 148 10.58 -13.10 -12.08
N TRP A 149 9.95 -13.11 -13.26
CA TRP A 149 8.54 -13.52 -13.38
C TRP A 149 8.33 -15.04 -13.32
N ARG A 150 9.32 -15.85 -13.72
CA ARG A 150 9.19 -17.31 -13.76
C ARG A 150 9.74 -18.02 -12.54
N ILE A 151 10.66 -17.40 -11.80
CA ILE A 151 11.33 -18.02 -10.65
C ILE A 151 11.10 -17.19 -9.38
N THR A 152 11.58 -15.93 -9.36
CA THR A 152 11.58 -15.11 -8.14
C THR A 152 10.18 -14.82 -7.65
N PHE A 153 9.31 -14.30 -8.49
CA PHE A 153 7.98 -13.85 -8.12
C PHE A 153 7.05 -14.99 -7.65
N PRO A 154 6.98 -16.16 -8.32
CA PRO A 154 6.20 -17.29 -7.83
C PRO A 154 6.69 -17.84 -6.48
N LEU A 155 7.98 -18.01 -6.30
CA LEU A 155 8.57 -18.49 -5.04
C LEU A 155 8.32 -17.49 -3.89
N LEU A 156 8.45 -16.20 -4.18
CA LEU A 156 8.14 -15.13 -3.25
C LEU A 156 6.66 -15.20 -2.82
N LEU A 157 5.73 -15.31 -3.77
CA LEU A 157 4.30 -15.40 -3.45
C LEU A 157 3.97 -16.61 -2.57
N VAL A 158 4.54 -17.77 -2.84
CA VAL A 158 4.37 -18.96 -2.00
C VAL A 158 4.86 -18.68 -0.57
N SER A 159 6.02 -18.07 -0.41
CA SER A 159 6.62 -17.77 0.90
C SER A 159 5.81 -16.79 1.73
N ILE A 160 5.20 -15.76 1.09
CA ILE A 160 4.48 -14.70 1.81
C ILE A 160 2.95 -14.89 1.81
N SER A 161 2.41 -15.88 1.11
CA SER A 161 0.95 -16.08 0.99
C SER A 161 0.22 -16.15 2.34
N PRO A 162 0.71 -16.84 3.40
CA PRO A 162 0.04 -16.83 4.71
C PRO A 162 -0.01 -15.42 5.32
N LEU A 163 1.02 -14.62 5.11
CA LEU A 163 1.09 -13.25 5.62
C LEU A 163 0.16 -12.31 4.85
N LEU A 164 -0.02 -12.52 3.54
CA LEU A 164 -0.99 -11.79 2.74
C LEU A 164 -2.42 -12.09 3.18
N ILE A 165 -2.73 -13.35 3.48
CA ILE A 165 -4.05 -13.74 4.02
C ILE A 165 -4.29 -13.09 5.39
N GLY A 166 -3.29 -13.11 6.27
CA GLY A 166 -3.35 -12.42 7.56
C GLY A 166 -3.57 -10.92 7.41
N ALA A 167 -2.86 -10.27 6.48
CA ALA A 167 -3.03 -8.86 6.19
C ALA A 167 -4.42 -8.54 5.61
N PHE A 168 -4.99 -9.42 4.79
CA PHE A 168 -6.37 -9.29 4.33
C PHE A 168 -7.36 -9.33 5.49
N ALA A 169 -7.25 -10.33 6.37
CA ALA A 169 -8.12 -10.45 7.55
C ALA A 169 -8.00 -9.23 8.48
N PHE A 170 -6.77 -8.71 8.68
CA PHE A 170 -6.54 -7.49 9.44
C PHE A 170 -7.24 -6.27 8.82
N ASN A 171 -7.10 -6.07 7.51
CA ASN A 171 -7.76 -4.96 6.81
C ASN A 171 -9.28 -5.12 6.76
N PHE A 172 -9.78 -6.34 6.66
CA PHE A 172 -11.21 -6.62 6.70
C PHE A 172 -11.87 -6.17 8.01
N ASN A 173 -11.14 -6.23 9.11
CA ASN A 173 -11.59 -5.79 10.44
C ASN A 173 -11.12 -4.39 10.83
N ASN A 174 -10.58 -3.60 9.87
CA ASN A 174 -9.97 -2.30 10.17
C ASN A 174 -11.04 -1.20 10.35
N PHE A 175 -11.58 -1.11 11.55
CA PHE A 175 -12.51 -0.06 11.95
C PHE A 175 -11.81 1.28 12.23
N THR A 176 -10.66 1.22 12.90
CA THR A 176 -9.99 2.41 13.45
C THR A 176 -9.62 3.44 12.38
N LEU A 177 -9.03 2.97 11.27
CA LEU A 177 -8.66 3.86 10.16
C LEU A 177 -9.87 4.59 9.59
N ILE A 178 -10.94 3.83 9.27
CA ILE A 178 -12.15 4.38 8.62
C ILE A 178 -12.82 5.37 9.56
N PHE A 179 -12.95 5.03 10.85
CA PHE A 179 -13.61 5.88 11.83
C PHE A 179 -12.82 7.17 12.08
N LEU A 180 -11.51 7.10 12.33
CA LEU A 180 -10.70 8.29 12.62
C LEU A 180 -10.56 9.22 11.41
N LEU A 181 -10.45 8.66 10.21
CA LEU A 181 -10.24 9.47 9.00
C LEU A 181 -11.53 10.12 8.51
N THR A 182 -12.62 9.34 8.38
CA THR A 182 -13.86 9.77 7.73
C THR A 182 -15.07 9.80 8.65
N SER A 183 -14.94 9.44 9.94
CA SER A 183 -16.06 9.30 10.90
C SER A 183 -17.15 8.32 10.40
N GLY A 184 -16.76 7.37 9.57
CA GLY A 184 -17.65 6.33 9.02
C GLY A 184 -18.48 6.75 7.81
N GLY A 185 -18.24 7.95 7.25
CA GLY A 185 -18.97 8.48 6.10
C GLY A 185 -18.10 8.73 4.87
N PRO A 186 -18.68 9.26 3.78
CA PRO A 186 -20.08 9.25 3.30
C PRO A 186 -20.51 7.95 2.62
#